data_b19077b88e615e4ce60d6829b816a8ae
#
_entry.id   b19077b88e615e4ce60d6829b816a8ae
#
_cell.length_a   1.000
_cell.length_b   1.000
_cell.length_c   1.000
_cell.angle_alpha   90.00
_cell.angle_beta   90.00
_cell.angle_gamma   90.00
#
_symmetry.space_group_name_H-M   'P 1'
#
loop_
_entity.id
_entity.type
_entity.pdbx_description
1 polymer ?
#
loop_
_entity_poly.entity_id
_entity_poly.type
_entity_poly.pdbx_seq_one_letter_code
_entity_poly.pdbx_strand_id
1 'polypeptide(L)'
;AGEPGVGKSTLLLDVAARAAEVAEGSGRPPVLYVTGEESASQVRLRAERIGALHPHLYLAAESDLGKVLGHVKGARPSLLVVDSVQTIADPRVDGSAGGVAQVRAVTSALVSAAKSRGLPVLLVGHVTKDGSIAGPRVLEHLVDVVCQFEGDRHSPLRMVRAVKNRYGPTEEVGCFELGEGGIAGLADPSGLFLSARNRTVPGTCVTMVLEGRRPIPVEVQALVVASSSSPRRTTSGLDSSRVAMTVAVLQSRLGFELDRADVFASTVGGARAAEPAA
;
A
#
# COMPACT_ATOMS: atom_id res chain seq x y z
N ALA A 1 0.38 6.71 2.58
CA ALA A 1 -0.75 7.08 1.72
C ALA A 1 -1.21 5.86 0.91
N GLY A 2 -2.44 5.86 0.37
CA GLY A 2 -2.95 4.76 -0.46
C GLY A 2 -4.47 4.81 -0.58
N GLU A 3 -5.04 4.03 -1.52
CA GLU A 3 -6.48 3.94 -1.74
C GLU A 3 -7.25 3.49 -0.49
N PRO A 4 -8.54 3.86 -0.34
CA PRO A 4 -9.38 3.33 0.72
C PRO A 4 -9.56 1.81 0.59
N GLY A 5 -9.58 1.10 1.72
CA GLY A 5 -9.86 -0.34 1.77
C GLY A 5 -8.67 -1.27 1.46
N VAL A 6 -7.47 -0.76 1.17
CA VAL A 6 -6.29 -1.59 0.91
C VAL A 6 -5.63 -2.18 2.15
N GLY A 7 -6.05 -1.82 3.38
CA GLY A 7 -5.52 -2.38 4.63
C GLY A 7 -4.56 -1.47 5.42
N LYS A 8 -4.46 -0.17 5.08
CA LYS A 8 -3.58 0.79 5.79
C LYS A 8 -3.77 0.81 7.30
N SER A 9 -5.02 0.98 7.74
CA SER A 9 -5.37 1.04 9.17
C SER A 9 -5.07 -0.27 9.89
N THR A 10 -5.21 -1.41 9.20
CA THR A 10 -4.87 -2.73 9.74
C THR A 10 -3.37 -2.86 9.96
N LEU A 11 -2.55 -2.47 8.96
CA LEU A 11 -1.10 -2.48 9.10
C LEU A 11 -0.63 -1.56 10.23
N LEU A 12 -1.17 -0.33 10.29
CA LEU A 12 -0.72 0.63 11.30
C LEU A 12 -1.17 0.27 12.71
N LEU A 13 -2.30 -0.40 12.85
CA LEU A 13 -2.73 -0.91 14.16
C LEU A 13 -1.82 -2.06 14.64
N ASP A 14 -1.42 -2.98 13.76
CA ASP A 14 -0.42 -4.02 14.08
C ASP A 14 0.94 -3.41 14.42
N VAL A 15 1.42 -2.44 13.63
CA VAL A 15 2.66 -1.71 13.91
C VAL A 15 2.59 -1.00 15.25
N ALA A 16 1.46 -0.36 15.59
CA ALA A 16 1.26 0.34 16.85
C ALA A 16 1.30 -0.63 18.04
N ALA A 17 0.66 -1.81 17.91
CA ALA A 17 0.66 -2.83 18.96
C ALA A 17 2.08 -3.40 19.20
N ARG A 18 2.81 -3.73 18.15
CA ARG A 18 4.21 -4.19 18.26
C ARG A 18 5.13 -3.10 18.84
N ALA A 19 4.91 -1.85 18.44
CA ALA A 19 5.65 -0.72 19.03
C ALA A 19 5.32 -0.53 20.51
N ALA A 20 4.08 -0.78 20.93
CA ALA A 20 3.66 -0.73 22.33
C ALA A 20 4.32 -1.84 23.16
N GLU A 21 4.41 -3.06 22.64
CA GLU A 21 5.13 -4.17 23.25
C GLU A 21 6.60 -3.84 23.46
N VAL A 22 7.28 -3.32 22.44
CA VAL A 22 8.68 -2.89 22.54
C VAL A 22 8.85 -1.72 23.51
N ALA A 23 7.90 -0.79 23.54
CA ALA A 23 7.94 0.36 24.45
C ALA A 23 7.82 -0.09 25.91
N GLU A 24 6.87 -0.98 26.22
CA GLU A 24 6.70 -1.54 27.57
C GLU A 24 7.94 -2.30 28.01
N GLY A 25 8.45 -3.23 27.20
CA GLY A 25 9.66 -4.00 27.49
C GLY A 25 10.92 -3.13 27.67
N SER A 26 10.93 -1.91 27.15
CA SER A 26 12.03 -0.94 27.26
C SER A 26 11.79 0.14 28.32
N GLY A 27 10.68 0.10 29.05
CA GLY A 27 10.30 1.13 30.02
C GLY A 27 10.01 2.50 29.38
N ARG A 28 9.66 2.54 28.08
CA ARG A 28 9.30 3.77 27.38
C ARG A 28 7.79 4.08 27.56
N PRO A 29 7.38 5.34 27.34
CA PRO A 29 5.98 5.73 27.38
C PRO A 29 5.12 4.95 26.38
N PRO A 30 3.77 4.91 26.59
CA PRO A 30 2.86 4.16 25.72
C PRO A 30 2.85 4.69 24.28
N VAL A 31 2.29 3.88 23.38
CA VAL A 31 1.94 4.30 22.02
C VAL A 31 0.54 4.88 22.05
N LEU A 32 0.32 6.00 21.33
CA LEU A 32 -0.99 6.61 21.18
C LEU A 32 -1.49 6.44 19.74
N TYR A 33 -2.62 5.79 19.57
CA TYR A 33 -3.34 5.68 18.31
C TYR A 33 -4.58 6.57 18.33
N VAL A 34 -4.63 7.55 17.45
CA VAL A 34 -5.74 8.48 17.29
C VAL A 34 -6.51 8.13 16.03
N THR A 35 -7.82 7.94 16.15
CA THR A 35 -8.72 7.76 15.00
C THR A 35 -9.75 8.86 14.96
N GLY A 36 -10.00 9.42 13.78
CA GLY A 36 -11.08 10.35 13.54
C GLY A 36 -12.22 9.76 12.68
N GLU A 37 -12.04 8.53 12.17
CA GLU A 37 -13.02 7.87 11.30
C GLU A 37 -13.88 6.86 12.04
N GLU A 38 -13.28 6.11 12.95
CA GLU A 38 -13.92 5.00 13.63
C GLU A 38 -14.08 5.29 15.12
N SER A 39 -15.11 4.69 15.70
CA SER A 39 -15.28 4.68 17.15
C SER A 39 -14.22 3.82 17.83
N ALA A 40 -13.92 4.11 19.09
CA ALA A 40 -13.00 3.32 19.89
C ALA A 40 -13.37 1.83 19.94
N SER A 41 -14.67 1.50 19.97
CA SER A 41 -15.17 0.13 19.95
C SER A 41 -14.88 -0.58 18.63
N GLN A 42 -15.01 0.09 17.49
CA GLN A 42 -14.70 -0.48 16.17
C GLN A 42 -13.21 -0.77 16.02
N VAL A 43 -12.35 0.16 16.43
CA VAL A 43 -10.90 -0.06 16.41
C VAL A 43 -10.50 -1.18 17.36
N ARG A 44 -11.12 -1.26 18.55
CA ARG A 44 -10.88 -2.35 19.50
C ARG A 44 -11.25 -3.72 18.93
N LEU A 45 -12.43 -3.86 18.32
CA LEU A 45 -12.85 -5.10 17.65
C LEU A 45 -11.89 -5.52 16.54
N ARG A 46 -11.38 -4.54 15.77
CA ARG A 46 -10.36 -4.82 14.78
C ARG A 46 -9.06 -5.28 15.43
N ALA A 47 -8.61 -4.61 16.48
CA ALA A 47 -7.42 -4.99 17.24
C ALA A 47 -7.53 -6.42 17.81
N GLU A 48 -8.68 -6.78 18.38
CA GLU A 48 -8.96 -8.14 18.85
C GLU A 48 -8.83 -9.17 17.73
N ARG A 49 -9.45 -8.91 16.57
CA ARG A 49 -9.43 -9.82 15.42
C ARG A 49 -8.02 -10.09 14.89
N ILE A 50 -7.14 -9.09 14.90
CA ILE A 50 -5.77 -9.21 14.36
C ILE A 50 -4.72 -9.47 15.44
N GLY A 51 -5.13 -9.69 16.71
CA GLY A 51 -4.20 -9.91 17.82
C GLY A 51 -3.37 -8.69 18.20
N ALA A 52 -3.85 -7.47 17.91
CA ALA A 52 -3.15 -6.20 18.15
C ALA A 52 -3.62 -5.47 19.41
N LEU A 53 -4.22 -6.17 20.37
CA LEU A 53 -4.54 -5.60 21.69
C LEU A 53 -3.29 -5.59 22.56
N HIS A 54 -2.96 -4.43 23.11
CA HIS A 54 -1.86 -4.31 24.05
C HIS A 54 -2.15 -3.26 25.13
N PRO A 55 -1.87 -3.51 26.43
CA PRO A 55 -2.15 -2.56 27.53
C PRO A 55 -1.43 -1.22 27.37
N HIS A 56 -0.25 -1.24 26.71
CA HIS A 56 0.57 -0.05 26.45
C HIS A 56 0.22 0.67 25.14
N LEU A 57 -0.84 0.21 24.44
CA LEU A 57 -1.42 0.88 23.28
C LEU A 57 -2.67 1.66 23.72
N TYR A 58 -2.57 2.99 23.73
CA TYR A 58 -3.68 3.88 24.06
C TYR A 58 -4.42 4.29 22.80
N LEU A 59 -5.75 4.27 22.88
CA LEU A 59 -6.64 4.63 21.78
C LEU A 59 -7.44 5.87 22.13
N ALA A 60 -7.46 6.86 21.23
CA ALA A 60 -8.32 8.02 21.30
C ALA A 60 -9.16 8.14 20.01
N ALA A 61 -10.49 8.18 20.15
CA ALA A 61 -11.41 8.51 19.07
C ALA A 61 -11.68 10.02 19.15
N GLU A 62 -10.99 10.81 18.30
CA GLU A 62 -11.01 12.27 18.38
C GLU A 62 -10.76 12.89 17.01
N SER A 63 -11.55 13.93 16.69
CA SER A 63 -11.46 14.69 15.45
C SER A 63 -11.04 16.17 15.65
N ASP A 64 -10.94 16.64 16.87
CA ASP A 64 -10.48 17.99 17.21
C ASP A 64 -8.96 18.01 17.44
N LEU A 65 -8.22 18.81 16.67
CA LEU A 65 -6.76 18.92 16.76
C LEU A 65 -6.29 19.35 18.16
N GLY A 66 -7.02 20.28 18.81
CA GLY A 66 -6.64 20.76 20.14
C GLY A 66 -6.70 19.64 21.18
N LYS A 67 -7.73 18.78 21.12
CA LYS A 67 -7.85 17.61 21.99
C LYS A 67 -6.82 16.54 21.67
N VAL A 68 -6.54 16.29 20.38
CA VAL A 68 -5.44 15.40 19.97
C VAL A 68 -4.11 15.83 20.58
N LEU A 69 -3.77 17.11 20.47
CA LEU A 69 -2.56 17.68 21.09
C LEU A 69 -2.60 17.61 22.61
N GLY A 70 -3.79 17.72 23.22
CA GLY A 70 -4.03 17.50 24.64
C GLY A 70 -3.70 16.08 25.07
N HIS A 71 -4.16 15.08 24.33
CA HIS A 71 -3.81 13.66 24.57
C HIS A 71 -2.30 13.41 24.44
N VAL A 72 -1.66 13.98 23.41
CA VAL A 72 -0.20 13.89 23.23
C VAL A 72 0.56 14.52 24.40
N LYS A 73 0.07 15.65 24.95
CA LYS A 73 0.67 16.30 26.11
C LYS A 73 0.49 15.46 27.38
N GLY A 74 -0.68 14.88 27.58
CA GLY A 74 -1.01 14.08 28.77
C GLY A 74 -0.28 12.73 28.78
N ALA A 75 -0.38 11.95 27.71
CA ALA A 75 0.19 10.62 27.60
C ALA A 75 1.70 10.62 27.34
N ARG A 76 2.25 11.68 26.75
CA ARG A 76 3.67 11.79 26.33
C ARG A 76 4.13 10.53 25.58
N PRO A 77 3.43 10.13 24.51
CA PRO A 77 3.64 8.82 23.91
C PRO A 77 5.03 8.68 23.29
N SER A 78 5.51 7.44 23.17
CA SER A 78 6.73 7.08 22.47
C SER A 78 6.57 7.05 20.95
N LEU A 79 5.31 6.87 20.47
CA LEU A 79 4.90 6.90 19.08
C LEU A 79 3.47 7.43 19.02
N LEU A 80 3.20 8.32 18.05
CA LEU A 80 1.85 8.76 17.71
C LEU A 80 1.44 8.21 16.34
N VAL A 81 0.28 7.58 16.26
CA VAL A 81 -0.37 7.21 15.00
C VAL A 81 -1.66 8.00 14.86
N VAL A 82 -1.90 8.59 13.69
CA VAL A 82 -3.11 9.37 13.38
C VAL A 82 -3.77 8.81 12.14
N ASP A 83 -4.98 8.27 12.31
CA ASP A 83 -5.78 7.61 11.26
C ASP A 83 -7.21 8.18 11.18
N SER A 84 -7.48 9.07 10.25
CA SER A 84 -6.61 9.70 9.26
C SER A 84 -6.46 11.21 9.52
N VAL A 85 -5.46 11.81 8.89
CA VAL A 85 -5.26 13.27 9.02
C VAL A 85 -6.40 14.07 8.40
N GLN A 86 -7.16 13.49 7.46
CA GLN A 86 -8.28 14.11 6.80
C GLN A 86 -9.52 14.27 7.70
N THR A 87 -9.63 13.50 8.75
CA THR A 87 -10.79 13.52 9.65
C THR A 87 -10.59 14.42 10.84
N ILE A 88 -9.37 14.92 11.03
CA ILE A 88 -9.05 15.87 12.09
C ILE A 88 -9.21 17.30 11.57
N ALA A 89 -9.79 18.16 12.38
CA ALA A 89 -9.99 19.58 12.08
C ALA A 89 -9.40 20.48 13.17
N ASP A 90 -8.91 21.63 12.73
CA ASP A 90 -8.59 22.77 13.61
C ASP A 90 -9.73 23.79 13.53
N PRO A 91 -10.51 24.00 14.59
CA PRO A 91 -11.63 24.95 14.57
C PRO A 91 -11.21 26.42 14.31
N ARG A 92 -9.92 26.71 14.37
CA ARG A 92 -9.37 28.05 14.08
C ARG A 92 -9.08 28.27 12.60
N VAL A 93 -9.22 27.23 11.76
CA VAL A 93 -8.97 27.28 10.32
C VAL A 93 -10.28 27.07 9.57
N ASP A 94 -10.55 27.95 8.63
CA ASP A 94 -11.75 27.84 7.80
C ASP A 94 -11.75 26.62 6.90
N GLY A 95 -12.92 26.08 6.64
CA GLY A 95 -13.16 24.94 5.77
C GLY A 95 -13.53 23.66 6.54
N SER A 96 -14.07 22.70 5.81
CA SER A 96 -14.44 21.38 6.36
C SER A 96 -13.24 20.49 6.59
N ALA A 97 -13.34 19.53 7.51
CA ALA A 97 -12.37 18.46 7.68
C ALA A 97 -12.08 17.79 6.33
N GLY A 98 -10.82 17.43 6.08
CA GLY A 98 -10.39 16.86 4.81
C GLY A 98 -10.11 17.86 3.69
N GLY A 99 -10.53 19.12 3.84
CA GLY A 99 -10.16 20.19 2.91
C GLY A 99 -8.66 20.51 2.95
N VAL A 100 -8.11 21.03 1.85
CA VAL A 100 -6.65 21.28 1.69
C VAL A 100 -6.08 22.15 2.81
N ALA A 101 -6.78 23.23 3.16
CA ALA A 101 -6.36 24.16 4.21
C ALA A 101 -6.31 23.47 5.58
N GLN A 102 -7.35 22.71 5.93
CA GLN A 102 -7.44 21.94 7.16
C GLN A 102 -6.36 20.88 7.25
N VAL A 103 -6.21 20.03 6.22
CA VAL A 103 -5.20 18.96 6.19
C VAL A 103 -3.78 19.51 6.34
N ARG A 104 -3.50 20.66 5.68
CA ARG A 104 -2.21 21.34 5.80
C ARG A 104 -1.97 21.88 7.20
N ALA A 105 -2.95 22.55 7.79
CA ALA A 105 -2.85 23.14 9.13
C ALA A 105 -2.66 22.05 10.20
N VAL A 106 -3.51 21.00 10.17
CA VAL A 106 -3.44 19.86 11.08
C VAL A 106 -2.07 19.17 10.98
N THR A 107 -1.62 18.87 9.75
CA THR A 107 -0.32 18.24 9.55
C THR A 107 0.83 19.11 10.05
N SER A 108 0.81 20.40 9.76
CA SER A 108 1.85 21.34 10.23
C SER A 108 1.92 21.39 11.75
N ALA A 109 0.77 21.41 12.43
CA ALA A 109 0.70 21.41 13.89
C ALA A 109 1.23 20.10 14.49
N LEU A 110 0.86 18.94 13.92
CA LEU A 110 1.36 17.63 14.35
C LEU A 110 2.87 17.49 14.13
N VAL A 111 3.39 17.94 12.98
CA VAL A 111 4.82 17.95 12.68
C VAL A 111 5.58 18.87 13.64
N SER A 112 5.03 20.04 13.97
CA SER A 112 5.62 20.95 14.97
C SER A 112 5.69 20.31 16.36
N ALA A 113 4.59 19.67 16.78
CA ALA A 113 4.53 18.94 18.04
C ALA A 113 5.51 17.75 18.08
N ALA A 114 5.65 17.04 16.96
CA ALA A 114 6.61 15.96 16.80
C ALA A 114 8.05 16.45 16.99
N LYS A 115 8.43 17.48 16.25
CA LYS A 115 9.80 18.04 16.27
C LYS A 115 10.18 18.60 17.63
N SER A 116 9.27 19.33 18.29
CA SER A 116 9.54 19.93 19.60
C SER A 116 9.74 18.90 20.71
N ARG A 117 9.33 17.65 20.51
CA ARG A 117 9.35 16.58 21.53
C ARG A 117 10.20 15.38 21.15
N GLY A 118 10.78 15.36 19.95
CA GLY A 118 11.45 14.17 19.41
C GLY A 118 10.49 12.97 19.27
N LEU A 119 9.20 13.25 19.03
CA LEU A 119 8.16 12.22 18.95
C LEU A 119 8.02 11.70 17.51
N PRO A 120 8.24 10.41 17.25
CA PRO A 120 7.88 9.79 15.98
C PRO A 120 6.36 9.85 15.74
N VAL A 121 5.97 10.25 14.51
CA VAL A 121 4.56 10.36 14.13
C VAL A 121 4.31 9.65 12.81
N LEU A 122 3.30 8.77 12.78
CA LEU A 122 2.78 8.12 11.59
C LEU A 122 1.41 8.75 11.24
N LEU A 123 1.32 9.33 10.04
CA LEU A 123 0.09 9.95 9.55
C LEU A 123 -0.51 9.10 8.42
N VAL A 124 -1.76 8.71 8.57
CA VAL A 124 -2.51 8.11 7.48
C VAL A 124 -3.08 9.20 6.60
N GLY A 125 -2.88 9.06 5.29
CA GLY A 125 -3.48 9.90 4.27
C GLY A 125 -4.15 9.05 3.19
N HIS A 126 -5.35 9.44 2.77
CA HIS A 126 -6.06 8.81 1.66
C HIS A 126 -5.73 9.51 0.35
N VAL A 127 -5.54 8.71 -0.72
CA VAL A 127 -5.43 9.18 -2.11
C VAL A 127 -6.78 8.95 -2.78
N THR A 128 -7.28 9.90 -3.57
CA THR A 128 -8.45 9.68 -4.42
C THR A 128 -8.04 8.95 -5.69
N LYS A 129 -9.00 8.27 -6.34
CA LYS A 129 -8.77 7.47 -7.55
C LYS A 129 -8.20 8.27 -8.73
N ASP A 130 -8.43 9.58 -8.77
CA ASP A 130 -8.02 10.44 -9.89
C ASP A 130 -6.60 10.99 -9.76
N GLY A 131 -5.84 10.57 -8.73
CA GLY A 131 -4.49 11.09 -8.48
C GLY A 131 -4.42 12.61 -8.23
N SER A 132 -5.55 13.30 -8.34
CA SER A 132 -5.70 14.72 -8.06
C SER A 132 -6.20 14.88 -6.65
N ILE A 133 -5.35 15.22 -5.70
CA ILE A 133 -5.86 15.30 -4.35
C ILE A 133 -5.23 16.35 -3.49
N ALA A 134 -6.12 16.87 -2.75
CA ALA A 134 -5.97 17.64 -1.57
C ALA A 134 -5.19 16.99 -0.40
N GLY A 135 -4.63 15.79 -0.57
CA GLY A 135 -3.99 15.09 0.52
C GLY A 135 -2.49 14.83 0.35
N PRO A 136 -2.06 13.83 -0.42
CA PRO A 136 -0.67 13.37 -0.35
C PRO A 136 0.35 14.38 -0.86
N ARG A 137 0.11 15.02 -2.01
CA ARG A 137 1.09 15.98 -2.57
C ARG A 137 1.28 17.21 -1.70
N VAL A 138 0.23 17.69 -1.03
CA VAL A 138 0.33 18.81 -0.09
C VAL A 138 1.15 18.40 1.13
N LEU A 139 1.05 17.14 1.58
CA LEU A 139 1.74 16.62 2.76
C LEU A 139 3.19 16.22 2.48
N GLU A 140 3.53 15.85 1.25
CA GLU A 140 4.88 15.39 0.87
C GLU A 140 5.97 16.38 1.26
N HIS A 141 5.70 17.67 1.20
CA HIS A 141 6.67 18.70 1.57
C HIS A 141 6.82 18.88 3.08
N LEU A 142 5.81 18.49 3.86
CA LEU A 142 5.77 18.69 5.30
C LEU A 142 6.40 17.54 6.09
N VAL A 143 6.38 16.33 5.53
CA VAL A 143 6.85 15.11 6.20
C VAL A 143 8.22 14.66 5.68
N ASP A 144 8.94 13.89 6.48
CA ASP A 144 10.29 13.42 6.13
C ASP A 144 10.27 12.17 5.25
N VAL A 145 9.27 11.31 5.43
CA VAL A 145 9.09 10.06 4.69
C VAL A 145 7.65 9.97 4.19
N VAL A 146 7.47 9.54 2.95
CA VAL A 146 6.16 9.21 2.37
C VAL A 146 6.23 7.78 1.88
N CYS A 147 5.40 6.92 2.47
CA CYS A 147 5.17 5.56 2.01
C CYS A 147 3.83 5.48 1.30
N GLN A 148 3.82 4.85 0.14
CA GLN A 148 2.61 4.50 -0.60
C GLN A 148 2.27 3.04 -0.31
N PHE A 149 1.00 2.81 0.01
CA PHE A 149 0.45 1.49 0.23
C PHE A 149 -0.38 1.10 -0.98
N GLU A 150 0.03 0.05 -1.66
CA GLU A 150 -0.54 -0.42 -2.92
C GLU A 150 -1.13 -1.82 -2.74
N GLY A 151 -2.18 -2.12 -3.49
CA GLY A 151 -2.76 -3.45 -3.53
C GLY A 151 -4.03 -3.49 -4.37
N ASP A 152 -4.24 -4.59 -5.05
CA ASP A 152 -5.46 -4.87 -5.79
C ASP A 152 -6.48 -5.56 -4.89
N ARG A 153 -7.77 -5.29 -5.09
CA ARG A 153 -8.85 -5.93 -4.32
C ARG A 153 -8.98 -7.42 -4.59
N HIS A 154 -8.51 -7.86 -5.75
CA HIS A 154 -8.57 -9.25 -6.19
C HIS A 154 -7.31 -10.06 -5.86
N SER A 155 -6.29 -9.42 -5.29
CA SER A 155 -5.04 -10.05 -4.85
C SER A 155 -4.87 -9.88 -3.35
N PRO A 156 -4.41 -10.88 -2.61
CA PRO A 156 -4.04 -10.73 -1.21
C PRO A 156 -2.76 -9.92 -1.02
N LEU A 157 -1.95 -9.73 -2.07
CA LEU A 157 -0.70 -9.00 -2.01
C LEU A 157 -0.92 -7.51 -1.71
N ARG A 158 -0.15 -7.01 -0.78
CA ARG A 158 -0.02 -5.58 -0.47
C ARG A 158 1.44 -5.18 -0.51
N MET A 159 1.71 -4.01 -1.07
CA MET A 159 3.06 -3.47 -1.14
C MET A 159 3.13 -2.13 -0.44
N VAL A 160 4.24 -1.91 0.27
CA VAL A 160 4.59 -0.63 0.86
C VAL A 160 5.87 -0.14 0.20
N ARG A 161 5.77 0.98 -0.48
CA ARG A 161 6.87 1.60 -1.22
C ARG A 161 7.16 2.99 -0.68
N ALA A 162 8.40 3.32 -0.43
CA ALA A 162 8.79 4.68 -0.15
C ALA A 162 8.81 5.50 -1.46
N VAL A 163 8.04 6.59 -1.52
CA VAL A 163 8.07 7.56 -2.63
C VAL A 163 8.88 8.80 -2.28
N LYS A 164 9.12 9.03 -1.00
CA LYS A 164 10.04 10.02 -0.46
C LYS A 164 10.67 9.47 0.82
N ASN A 165 11.97 9.62 0.95
CA ASN A 165 12.69 9.23 2.15
C ASN A 165 13.92 10.14 2.34
N ARG A 166 13.90 10.98 3.39
CA ARG A 166 15.04 11.84 3.72
C ARG A 166 16.19 11.09 4.38
N TYR A 167 15.96 9.88 4.85
CA TYR A 167 16.91 9.11 5.65
C TYR A 167 17.52 7.93 4.89
N GLY A 168 17.10 7.69 3.65
CA GLY A 168 17.59 6.55 2.88
C GLY A 168 17.01 6.46 1.47
N PRO A 169 17.25 5.35 0.76
CA PRO A 169 16.73 5.11 -0.58
C PRO A 169 15.20 4.93 -0.59
N THR A 170 14.60 5.10 -1.76
CA THR A 170 13.16 4.88 -1.99
C THR A 170 12.87 3.61 -2.78
N GLU A 171 13.90 2.85 -3.15
CA GLU A 171 13.79 1.69 -4.02
C GLU A 171 13.38 0.40 -3.29
N GLU A 172 13.33 0.45 -1.96
CA GLU A 172 12.91 -0.67 -1.14
C GLU A 172 11.39 -0.84 -1.17
N VAL A 173 10.94 -2.10 -1.32
CA VAL A 173 9.52 -2.47 -1.33
C VAL A 173 9.26 -3.55 -0.30
N GLY A 174 8.40 -3.26 0.66
CA GLY A 174 7.87 -4.24 1.59
C GLY A 174 6.66 -4.97 0.97
N CYS A 175 6.68 -6.30 0.99
CA CYS A 175 5.58 -7.14 0.54
C CYS A 175 4.85 -7.75 1.73
N PHE A 176 3.53 -7.74 1.67
CA PHE A 176 2.66 -8.24 2.72
C PHE A 176 1.49 -9.02 2.10
N GLU A 177 0.97 -9.97 2.84
CA GLU A 177 -0.27 -10.67 2.55
C GLU A 177 -1.38 -10.18 3.49
N LEU A 178 -2.52 -9.78 2.92
CA LEU A 178 -3.71 -9.40 3.67
C LEU A 178 -4.65 -10.60 3.73
N GLY A 179 -4.86 -11.13 4.93
CA GLY A 179 -5.77 -12.24 5.22
C GLY A 179 -6.81 -11.90 6.28
N GLU A 180 -7.61 -12.90 6.67
CA GLU A 180 -8.64 -12.74 7.71
C GLU A 180 -8.04 -12.37 9.08
N GLY A 181 -6.88 -12.94 9.41
CA GLY A 181 -6.13 -12.66 10.64
C GLY A 181 -5.33 -11.37 10.64
N GLY A 182 -5.43 -10.54 9.60
CA GLY A 182 -4.70 -9.27 9.53
C GLY A 182 -3.72 -9.22 8.36
N ILE A 183 -2.59 -8.57 8.57
CA ILE A 183 -1.56 -8.36 7.55
C ILE A 183 -0.24 -9.00 8.00
N ALA A 184 0.33 -9.86 7.17
CA ALA A 184 1.58 -10.55 7.44
C ALA A 184 2.67 -10.15 6.44
N GLY A 185 3.90 -9.95 6.92
CA GLY A 185 5.05 -9.69 6.05
C GLY A 185 5.40 -10.90 5.21
N LEU A 186 5.57 -10.71 3.91
CA LEU A 186 6.02 -11.74 2.97
C LEU A 186 7.51 -11.53 2.67
N ALA A 187 8.33 -12.46 3.13
CA ALA A 187 9.73 -12.48 2.76
C ALA A 187 9.91 -12.80 1.28
N ASP A 188 9.08 -13.70 0.74
CA ASP A 188 9.05 -14.09 -0.66
C ASP A 188 7.61 -14.10 -1.20
N PRO A 189 7.22 -13.11 -2.04
CA PRO A 189 5.90 -13.05 -2.66
C PRO A 189 5.75 -13.96 -3.89
N SER A 190 6.79 -14.68 -4.30
CA SER A 190 6.84 -15.47 -5.55
C SER A 190 5.69 -16.49 -5.64
N GLY A 191 5.31 -17.11 -4.53
CA GLY A 191 4.22 -18.07 -4.48
C GLY A 191 2.85 -17.53 -4.89
N LEU A 192 2.65 -16.20 -4.88
CA LEU A 192 1.41 -15.58 -5.30
C LEU A 192 1.30 -15.41 -6.83
N PHE A 193 2.42 -15.46 -7.53
CA PHE A 193 2.52 -15.17 -8.96
C PHE A 193 2.93 -16.37 -9.79
N LEU A 194 3.09 -17.51 -9.16
CA LEU A 194 3.41 -18.76 -9.80
C LEU A 194 2.25 -19.74 -9.60
N SER A 195 1.89 -20.48 -10.64
CA SER A 195 0.94 -21.57 -10.50
C SER A 195 1.57 -22.70 -9.65
N ALA A 196 0.82 -23.27 -8.72
CA ALA A 196 1.24 -24.36 -7.85
C ALA A 196 1.42 -25.71 -8.59
N ARG A 197 1.84 -25.70 -9.85
CA ARG A 197 1.95 -26.89 -10.71
C ARG A 197 3.38 -27.38 -10.81
N ASN A 198 3.61 -28.63 -10.44
CA ASN A 198 4.90 -29.33 -10.60
C ASN A 198 5.16 -29.83 -12.04
N ARG A 199 4.38 -29.39 -13.05
CA ARG A 199 4.52 -29.83 -14.43
C ARG A 199 4.60 -28.64 -15.37
N THR A 200 5.51 -28.71 -16.33
CA THR A 200 5.59 -27.77 -17.44
C THR A 200 4.28 -27.87 -18.27
N VAL A 201 3.61 -26.77 -18.43
CA VAL A 201 2.38 -26.65 -19.23
C VAL A 201 2.71 -25.83 -20.47
N PRO A 202 2.44 -26.30 -21.69
CA PRO A 202 2.62 -25.51 -22.89
C PRO A 202 1.87 -24.18 -22.80
N GLY A 203 2.49 -23.11 -23.28
CA GLY A 203 1.93 -21.77 -23.20
C GLY A 203 2.18 -21.08 -21.85
N THR A 204 3.04 -21.61 -20.99
CA THR A 204 3.44 -20.96 -19.73
C THR A 204 4.93 -20.71 -19.70
N CYS A 205 5.33 -19.57 -19.16
CA CYS A 205 6.73 -19.20 -18.95
C CYS A 205 6.85 -18.35 -17.68
N VAL A 206 7.90 -18.59 -16.91
CA VAL A 206 8.23 -17.71 -15.77
C VAL A 206 9.19 -16.63 -16.24
N THR A 207 8.85 -15.39 -15.96
CA THR A 207 9.72 -14.24 -16.16
C THR A 207 9.95 -13.50 -14.86
N MET A 208 10.84 -12.52 -14.86
CA MET A 208 11.12 -11.66 -13.70
C MET A 208 10.60 -10.25 -13.95
N VAL A 209 9.89 -9.69 -12.99
CA VAL A 209 9.55 -8.27 -12.97
C VAL A 209 10.27 -7.59 -11.82
N LEU A 210 10.59 -6.30 -11.98
CA LEU A 210 11.22 -5.51 -10.93
C LEU A 210 10.17 -4.64 -10.24
N GLU A 211 10.03 -4.83 -8.93
CA GLU A 211 9.28 -3.92 -8.06
C GLU A 211 10.28 -3.15 -7.18
N GLY A 212 10.62 -1.94 -7.62
CA GLY A 212 11.75 -1.21 -7.07
C GLY A 212 13.07 -1.93 -7.37
N ARG A 213 13.78 -2.39 -6.35
CA ARG A 213 14.99 -3.24 -6.46
C ARG A 213 14.71 -4.73 -6.31
N ARG A 214 13.47 -5.10 -6.07
CA ARG A 214 13.09 -6.48 -5.77
C ARG A 214 12.69 -7.21 -7.03
N PRO A 215 13.42 -8.26 -7.45
CA PRO A 215 12.98 -9.13 -8.52
C PRO A 215 11.86 -10.06 -8.00
N ILE A 216 10.77 -10.12 -8.74
CA ILE A 216 9.62 -10.99 -8.45
C ILE A 216 9.41 -11.91 -9.64
N PRO A 217 9.49 -13.24 -9.47
CA PRO A 217 9.14 -14.16 -10.54
C PRO A 217 7.62 -14.14 -10.77
N VAL A 218 7.24 -14.04 -12.03
CA VAL A 218 5.84 -13.98 -12.46
C VAL A 218 5.65 -15.00 -13.60
N GLU A 219 4.62 -15.82 -13.49
CA GLU A 219 4.22 -16.71 -14.57
C GLU A 219 3.39 -15.94 -15.60
N VAL A 220 3.82 -16.01 -16.84
CA VAL A 220 3.07 -15.54 -18.01
C VAL A 220 2.44 -16.73 -18.70
N GLN A 221 1.17 -16.62 -19.01
CA GLN A 221 0.40 -17.63 -19.75
C GLN A 221 -0.02 -17.06 -21.09
N ALA A 222 0.14 -17.85 -22.15
CA ALA A 222 -0.28 -17.47 -23.51
C ALA A 222 -1.07 -18.60 -24.16
N LEU A 223 -2.12 -18.26 -24.88
CA LEU A 223 -2.94 -19.16 -25.66
C LEU A 223 -3.11 -18.59 -27.06
N VAL A 224 -2.88 -19.45 -28.05
CA VAL A 224 -3.07 -19.14 -29.45
C VAL A 224 -4.13 -20.09 -30.00
N VAL A 225 -5.19 -19.53 -30.60
CA VAL A 225 -6.29 -20.31 -31.23
C VAL A 225 -6.61 -19.75 -32.59
N ALA A 226 -7.04 -20.61 -33.51
CA ALA A 226 -7.47 -20.17 -34.85
C ALA A 226 -8.61 -19.16 -34.71
N SER A 227 -8.52 -18.02 -35.41
CA SER A 227 -9.56 -17.03 -35.43
C SER A 227 -10.55 -17.31 -36.56
N SER A 228 -11.86 -17.19 -36.25
CA SER A 228 -12.93 -17.30 -37.24
C SER A 228 -13.27 -15.98 -37.93
N SER A 229 -12.67 -14.87 -37.46
CA SER A 229 -12.90 -13.50 -37.92
C SER A 229 -11.59 -12.68 -37.86
N SER A 230 -11.67 -11.36 -37.64
CA SER A 230 -10.49 -10.54 -37.43
C SER A 230 -9.72 -10.98 -36.16
N PRO A 231 -8.41 -11.24 -36.27
CA PRO A 231 -7.60 -11.69 -35.17
C PRO A 231 -7.62 -10.75 -33.97
N ARG A 232 -7.78 -11.28 -32.76
CA ARG A 232 -7.81 -10.52 -31.50
C ARG A 232 -6.52 -10.68 -30.75
N ARG A 233 -6.13 -9.61 -30.08
CA ARG A 233 -5.01 -9.59 -29.15
C ARG A 233 -5.54 -9.14 -27.79
N THR A 234 -5.67 -10.06 -26.85
CA THR A 234 -6.22 -9.79 -25.52
C THR A 234 -5.12 -9.99 -24.48
N THR A 235 -4.91 -8.98 -23.65
CA THR A 235 -3.86 -9.03 -22.60
C THR A 235 -4.44 -8.71 -21.24
N SER A 236 -3.86 -9.32 -20.19
CA SER A 236 -4.13 -8.98 -18.80
C SER A 236 -2.82 -8.98 -18.02
N GLY A 237 -2.49 -7.89 -17.34
CA GLY A 237 -1.21 -7.72 -16.62
C GLY A 237 -0.01 -7.49 -17.53
N LEU A 238 -0.18 -7.46 -18.85
CA LEU A 238 0.86 -7.24 -19.87
C LEU A 238 0.53 -6.00 -20.70
N ASP A 239 1.54 -5.31 -21.21
CA ASP A 239 1.38 -4.23 -22.17
C ASP A 239 0.96 -4.77 -23.53
N SER A 240 -0.21 -4.33 -24.01
CA SER A 240 -0.79 -4.82 -25.26
C SER A 240 0.05 -4.50 -26.52
N SER A 241 0.71 -3.35 -26.53
CA SER A 241 1.57 -2.93 -27.64
C SER A 241 2.82 -3.80 -27.73
N ARG A 242 3.37 -4.19 -26.59
CA ARG A 242 4.53 -5.11 -26.52
C ARG A 242 4.15 -6.52 -26.96
N VAL A 243 3.00 -7.02 -26.51
CA VAL A 243 2.50 -8.34 -26.99
C VAL A 243 2.29 -8.30 -28.50
N ALA A 244 1.70 -7.23 -29.05
CA ALA A 244 1.55 -7.07 -30.50
C ALA A 244 2.89 -7.06 -31.23
N MET A 245 3.89 -6.33 -30.71
CA MET A 245 5.25 -6.31 -31.25
C MET A 245 5.91 -7.69 -31.21
N THR A 246 5.79 -8.40 -30.08
CA THR A 246 6.33 -9.76 -29.92
C THR A 246 5.70 -10.71 -30.95
N VAL A 247 4.39 -10.65 -31.13
CA VAL A 247 3.69 -11.42 -32.17
C VAL A 247 4.23 -11.11 -33.56
N ALA A 248 4.43 -9.83 -33.89
CA ALA A 248 4.98 -9.43 -35.18
C ALA A 248 6.43 -9.93 -35.39
N VAL A 249 7.25 -9.95 -34.35
CA VAL A 249 8.60 -10.53 -34.39
C VAL A 249 8.55 -12.03 -34.61
N LEU A 250 7.68 -12.77 -33.89
CA LEU A 250 7.51 -14.21 -34.06
C LEU A 250 7.08 -14.56 -35.50
N GLN A 251 6.15 -13.81 -36.07
CA GLN A 251 5.73 -13.97 -37.47
C GLN A 251 6.89 -13.70 -38.44
N SER A 252 7.55 -12.54 -38.27
CA SER A 252 8.56 -12.07 -39.21
C SER A 252 9.87 -12.88 -39.16
N ARG A 253 10.29 -13.33 -37.98
CA ARG A 253 11.61 -13.94 -37.75
C ARG A 253 11.57 -15.44 -37.63
N LEU A 254 10.48 -16.01 -37.09
CA LEU A 254 10.37 -17.43 -36.81
C LEU A 254 9.32 -18.13 -37.69
N GLY A 255 8.62 -17.40 -38.57
CA GLY A 255 7.68 -17.96 -39.53
C GLY A 255 6.38 -18.51 -38.92
N PHE A 256 6.02 -18.09 -37.69
CA PHE A 256 4.75 -18.47 -37.09
C PHE A 256 3.58 -17.80 -37.84
N GLU A 257 2.59 -18.56 -38.26
CA GLU A 257 1.38 -18.04 -38.92
C GLU A 257 0.36 -17.56 -37.86
N LEU A 258 0.53 -16.33 -37.34
CA LEU A 258 -0.32 -15.74 -36.29
C LEU A 258 -1.29 -14.68 -36.86
N ASP A 259 -1.27 -14.44 -38.16
CA ASP A 259 -2.14 -13.48 -38.86
C ASP A 259 -3.61 -13.88 -38.86
N ARG A 260 -3.91 -15.18 -38.70
CA ARG A 260 -5.24 -15.76 -38.58
C ARG A 260 -5.54 -16.40 -37.23
N ALA A 261 -4.83 -16.00 -36.20
CA ALA A 261 -5.00 -16.56 -34.89
C ALA A 261 -5.31 -15.50 -33.85
N ASP A 262 -6.19 -15.80 -32.91
CA ASP A 262 -6.38 -15.02 -31.69
C ASP A 262 -5.27 -15.34 -30.72
N VAL A 263 -4.74 -14.31 -30.07
CA VAL A 263 -3.69 -14.45 -29.04
C VAL A 263 -4.21 -13.86 -27.74
N PHE A 264 -4.22 -14.68 -26.71
CA PHE A 264 -4.54 -14.30 -25.35
C PHE A 264 -3.29 -14.46 -24.52
N ALA A 265 -2.94 -13.41 -23.76
CA ALA A 265 -1.77 -13.46 -22.87
C ALA A 265 -2.10 -12.81 -21.53
N SER A 266 -1.71 -13.46 -20.43
CA SER A 266 -1.99 -12.95 -19.09
C SER A 266 -0.86 -13.30 -18.12
N THR A 267 -0.77 -12.53 -17.04
CA THR A 267 0.05 -12.87 -15.88
C THR A 267 -0.79 -13.60 -14.83
N VAL A 268 -0.16 -14.45 -14.05
CA VAL A 268 -0.80 -15.12 -12.90
C VAL A 268 -0.80 -14.18 -11.69
N GLY A 269 -1.81 -14.28 -10.82
CA GLY A 269 -1.90 -13.54 -9.56
C GLY A 269 -2.13 -12.03 -9.71
N GLY A 270 -2.51 -11.54 -10.90
CA GLY A 270 -2.75 -10.11 -11.14
C GLY A 270 -1.47 -9.26 -11.19
N ALA A 271 -0.30 -9.87 -11.33
CA ALA A 271 0.96 -9.17 -11.49
C ALA A 271 0.94 -8.27 -12.73
N ARG A 272 1.63 -7.13 -12.67
CA ARG A 272 1.85 -6.25 -13.84
C ARG A 272 3.27 -6.41 -14.33
N ALA A 273 3.44 -6.95 -15.54
CA ALA A 273 4.72 -7.01 -16.22
C ALA A 273 4.77 -5.88 -17.27
N ALA A 274 4.99 -4.66 -16.79
CA ALA A 274 5.02 -3.45 -17.63
C ALA A 274 6.39 -3.19 -18.23
N GLU A 275 7.46 -3.68 -17.61
CA GLU A 275 8.81 -3.53 -18.09
C GLU A 275 9.25 -4.73 -18.94
N PRO A 276 10.20 -4.54 -19.89
CA PRO A 276 10.83 -5.65 -20.57
C PRO A 276 11.75 -6.34 -19.58
N ALA A 277 11.20 -7.18 -18.76
CA ALA A 277 11.95 -7.97 -17.79
C ALA A 277 12.55 -9.17 -18.48
N ALA A 278 13.17 -8.98 -19.56
CA ALA A 278 13.86 -9.98 -20.31
C ALA A 278 13.41 -10.08 -21.74
#